data_22bd6a3da61a7241fe3efb1eeff153d1
#
_entry.id   22bd6a3da61a7241fe3efb1eeff153d1
#
_cell.length_a   1.000
_cell.length_b   1.000
_cell.length_c   1.000
_cell.angle_alpha   90.00
_cell.angle_beta   90.00
_cell.angle_gamma   90.00
#
_symmetry.space_group_name_H-M   'P 1'
#
loop_
_entity.id
_entity.type
_entity.pdbx_description
1 polymer ?
#
loop_
_entity_poly.entity_id
_entity_poly.type
_entity_poly.pdbx_seq_one_letter_code
_entity_poly.pdbx_strand_id
1 'polypeptide(L)'
;MASLSCICRPLVCALLLAISVGCTNAEFVPDITLPEIRPIIDATAEFHDLYPAPSLMSGKESFGLTGPDAKRVPPRILAHQLRDEVLDAFEQAGVFSKVTTFDREPDLILTGRINSLYEHYRPRVWTRVPLPYAGKIAADILDWKTHATNGEADITLFLLTGAGKLIGTYRGSSSFDENFNPTGEVGPGERLNRALTEAVQQIQQKMLHDARLRTLAAR
;
A
#
# COMPACT_ATOMS: atom_id res chain seq x y z
N MET A 1 -51.88 -27.17 -31.60
CA MET A 1 -50.40 -27.15 -31.64
C MET A 1 -49.93 -25.72 -31.34
N ALA A 2 -49.68 -25.40 -30.08
CA ALA A 2 -49.30 -24.07 -29.62
C ALA A 2 -47.78 -24.02 -29.40
N SER A 3 -47.17 -23.01 -29.98
CA SER A 3 -45.76 -22.77 -30.12
C SER A 3 -45.04 -22.54 -28.78
N LEU A 4 -44.16 -23.46 -28.40
CA LEU A 4 -43.28 -23.42 -27.20
C LEU A 4 -41.97 -22.62 -27.41
N SER A 5 -41.86 -21.84 -28.50
CA SER A 5 -40.58 -21.25 -28.93
C SER A 5 -40.29 -19.82 -28.42
N CYS A 6 -41.15 -19.24 -27.55
CA CYS A 6 -41.00 -17.81 -27.19
C CYS A 6 -40.46 -17.54 -25.78
N ILE A 7 -40.26 -18.56 -24.93
CA ILE A 7 -39.85 -18.35 -23.52
C ILE A 7 -38.33 -18.51 -23.29
N CYS A 8 -37.61 -19.17 -24.20
CA CYS A 8 -36.15 -19.39 -24.01
C CYS A 8 -35.24 -18.20 -24.34
N ARG A 9 -35.70 -17.20 -25.08
CA ARG A 9 -34.85 -16.05 -25.49
C ARG A 9 -34.49 -15.10 -24.37
N PRO A 10 -35.38 -14.69 -23.43
CA PRO A 10 -34.97 -13.77 -22.36
C PRO A 10 -34.07 -14.45 -21.31
N LEU A 11 -34.20 -15.77 -21.09
CA LEU A 11 -33.39 -16.47 -20.09
C LEU A 11 -31.90 -16.61 -20.51
N VAL A 12 -31.65 -16.83 -21.80
CA VAL A 12 -30.30 -16.93 -22.37
C VAL A 12 -29.60 -15.55 -22.36
N CYS A 13 -30.33 -14.47 -22.66
CA CYS A 13 -29.77 -13.10 -22.55
C CYS A 13 -29.47 -12.68 -21.10
N ALA A 14 -30.30 -13.08 -20.14
CA ALA A 14 -30.04 -12.81 -18.73
C ALA A 14 -28.85 -13.61 -18.19
N LEU A 15 -28.63 -14.82 -18.67
CA LEU A 15 -27.47 -15.65 -18.31
C LEU A 15 -26.17 -15.13 -18.91
N LEU A 16 -26.21 -14.57 -20.14
CA LEU A 16 -25.04 -13.95 -20.77
C LEU A 16 -24.66 -12.58 -20.17
N LEU A 17 -25.62 -11.84 -19.63
CA LEU A 17 -25.36 -10.59 -18.89
C LEU A 17 -24.74 -10.82 -17.50
N ALA A 18 -24.98 -11.98 -16.89
CA ALA A 18 -24.41 -12.33 -15.59
C ALA A 18 -22.92 -12.76 -15.67
N ILE A 19 -22.40 -13.04 -16.87
CA ILE A 19 -20.99 -13.47 -17.07
C ILE A 19 -20.04 -12.27 -17.29
N SER A 20 -20.59 -11.09 -17.48
CA SER A 20 -19.79 -9.84 -17.62
C SER A 20 -19.46 -9.14 -16.29
N VAL A 21 -19.41 -9.88 -15.17
CA VAL A 21 -18.72 -9.40 -13.95
C VAL A 21 -17.25 -9.38 -14.30
N GLY A 22 -16.80 -8.23 -14.79
CA GLY A 22 -15.45 -8.01 -15.24
C GLY A 22 -14.45 -8.41 -14.17
N CYS A 23 -13.41 -9.13 -14.56
CA CYS A 23 -12.20 -9.27 -13.78
C CYS A 23 -11.66 -7.85 -13.54
N THR A 24 -12.02 -7.25 -12.43
CA THR A 24 -11.38 -6.00 -11.98
C THR A 24 -9.99 -6.40 -11.51
N ASN A 25 -9.00 -6.13 -12.34
CA ASN A 25 -7.61 -6.30 -11.94
C ASN A 25 -7.36 -5.44 -10.69
N ALA A 26 -6.95 -6.06 -9.60
CA ALA A 26 -6.60 -5.35 -8.38
C ALA A 26 -5.30 -4.57 -8.62
N GLU A 27 -5.36 -3.25 -8.46
CA GLU A 27 -4.22 -2.36 -8.51
C GLU A 27 -3.91 -1.87 -7.10
N PHE A 28 -2.65 -1.88 -6.70
CA PHE A 28 -2.25 -1.31 -5.43
C PHE A 28 -2.21 0.21 -5.54
N VAL A 29 -2.98 0.85 -4.67
CA VAL A 29 -2.97 2.30 -4.46
C VAL A 29 -2.51 2.52 -3.02
N PRO A 30 -1.38 3.20 -2.80
CA PRO A 30 -0.93 3.56 -1.46
C PRO A 30 -1.99 4.40 -0.73
N ASP A 31 -2.20 4.10 0.55
CA ASP A 31 -3.09 4.82 1.46
C ASP A 31 -2.47 4.77 2.86
N ILE A 32 -2.09 5.92 3.41
CA ILE A 32 -1.39 6.03 4.68
C ILE A 32 -2.17 6.96 5.60
N THR A 33 -2.62 6.42 6.72
CA THR A 33 -3.29 7.20 7.75
C THR A 33 -2.43 7.25 9.01
N LEU A 34 -1.85 8.40 9.31
CA LEU A 34 -1.06 8.63 10.52
C LEU A 34 -1.90 9.29 11.61
N PRO A 35 -1.60 9.02 12.90
CA PRO A 35 -2.22 9.75 13.99
C PRO A 35 -1.82 11.23 13.95
N GLU A 36 -2.80 12.10 14.13
CA GLU A 36 -2.57 13.53 14.26
C GLU A 36 -1.71 13.81 15.50
N ILE A 37 -0.71 14.62 15.32
CA ILE A 37 0.18 15.08 16.39
C ILE A 37 0.33 16.60 16.29
N ARG A 38 0.69 17.23 17.41
CA ARG A 38 1.04 18.65 17.35
C ARG A 38 2.37 18.80 16.61
N PRO A 39 2.53 19.85 15.78
CA PRO A 39 3.78 20.13 15.11
C PRO A 39 4.95 20.11 16.10
N ILE A 40 5.93 19.28 15.82
CA ILE A 40 7.07 19.10 16.72
C ILE A 40 8.26 19.86 16.21
N ILE A 41 8.31 20.00 14.88
CA ILE A 41 9.42 20.64 14.18
C ILE A 41 8.86 21.89 13.52
N ASP A 42 9.22 23.05 14.07
CA ASP A 42 8.86 24.35 13.50
C ASP A 42 9.81 24.68 12.34
N ALA A 43 9.62 23.96 11.25
CA ALA A 43 10.43 24.07 10.04
C ALA A 43 9.59 23.74 8.81
N THR A 44 9.96 24.33 7.68
CA THR A 44 9.47 23.93 6.36
C THR A 44 10.30 22.76 5.84
N ALA A 45 9.64 21.64 5.55
CA ALA A 45 10.27 20.47 4.97
C ALA A 45 9.89 20.31 3.49
N GLU A 46 10.89 20.26 2.60
CA GLU A 46 10.71 19.90 1.21
C GLU A 46 10.85 18.39 1.03
N PHE A 47 9.84 17.74 0.45
CA PHE A 47 9.84 16.31 0.24
C PHE A 47 10.28 15.98 -1.20
N HIS A 48 11.47 15.39 -1.33
CA HIS A 48 12.02 14.91 -2.59
C HIS A 48 11.54 13.49 -2.92
N ASP A 49 12.00 12.96 -4.07
CA ASP A 49 11.59 11.63 -4.51
C ASP A 49 11.99 10.52 -3.55
N LEU A 50 11.15 9.49 -3.50
CA LEU A 50 11.47 8.17 -2.95
C LEU A 50 12.04 7.29 -4.07
N TYR A 51 13.20 6.68 -3.81
CA TYR A 51 13.88 5.84 -4.79
C TYR A 51 13.72 4.37 -4.44
N PRO A 52 13.17 3.53 -5.34
CA PRO A 52 13.17 2.09 -5.14
C PRO A 52 14.62 1.56 -5.08
N ALA A 53 14.85 0.57 -4.22
CA ALA A 53 16.13 -0.13 -4.16
C ALA A 53 16.49 -0.75 -5.53
N PRO A 54 17.77 -0.92 -5.87
CA PRO A 54 18.19 -1.48 -7.15
C PRO A 54 17.64 -2.88 -7.44
N SER A 55 17.40 -3.69 -6.42
CA SER A 55 16.76 -5.01 -6.52
C SER A 55 15.31 -4.91 -7.05
N LEU A 56 14.55 -3.93 -6.57
CA LEU A 56 13.18 -3.64 -7.01
C LEU A 56 13.16 -3.12 -8.45
N MET A 57 14.08 -2.23 -8.79
CA MET A 57 14.21 -1.67 -10.14
C MET A 57 14.61 -2.71 -11.18
N SER A 58 15.42 -3.70 -10.80
CA SER A 58 15.85 -4.79 -11.69
C SER A 58 14.80 -5.89 -11.87
N GLY A 59 13.67 -5.83 -11.15
CA GLY A 59 12.63 -6.85 -11.16
C GLY A 59 13.05 -8.17 -10.51
N LYS A 60 14.17 -8.19 -9.76
CA LYS A 60 14.61 -9.37 -9.00
C LYS A 60 13.71 -9.63 -7.80
N GLU A 61 13.13 -8.58 -7.24
CA GLU A 61 12.21 -8.64 -6.13
C GLU A 61 10.83 -8.11 -6.55
N SER A 62 9.78 -8.59 -5.90
CA SER A 62 8.41 -8.13 -6.13
C SER A 62 8.25 -6.69 -5.63
N PHE A 63 7.46 -5.90 -6.35
CA PHE A 63 7.13 -4.53 -5.99
C PHE A 63 5.64 -4.27 -6.23
N GLY A 64 4.95 -3.81 -5.20
CA GLY A 64 3.51 -3.64 -5.20
C GLY A 64 2.76 -4.97 -5.06
N LEU A 65 1.55 -4.99 -5.57
CA LEU A 65 0.67 -6.16 -5.49
C LEU A 65 1.06 -7.22 -6.52
N THR A 66 1.14 -8.48 -6.09
CA THR A 66 1.42 -9.63 -6.95
C THR A 66 0.47 -10.78 -6.65
N GLY A 67 -0.15 -11.33 -7.69
CA GLY A 67 -1.14 -12.39 -7.58
C GLY A 67 -1.81 -12.66 -8.92
N PRO A 68 -2.78 -13.59 -8.99
CA PRO A 68 -3.42 -13.97 -10.26
C PRO A 68 -4.09 -12.81 -10.99
N ASP A 69 -4.71 -11.89 -10.24
CA ASP A 69 -5.48 -10.77 -10.79
C ASP A 69 -4.82 -9.41 -10.48
N ALA A 70 -3.53 -9.42 -10.10
CA ALA A 70 -2.81 -8.20 -9.77
C ALA A 70 -2.35 -7.46 -11.02
N LYS A 71 -2.67 -6.18 -11.10
CA LYS A 71 -2.10 -5.27 -12.10
C LYS A 71 -0.73 -4.77 -11.63
N ARG A 72 0.29 -5.05 -12.42
CA ARG A 72 1.64 -4.55 -12.13
C ARG A 72 1.73 -3.06 -12.40
N VAL A 73 2.12 -2.30 -11.39
CA VAL A 73 2.45 -0.89 -11.51
C VAL A 73 3.97 -0.76 -11.72
N PRO A 74 4.45 0.04 -12.70
CA PRO A 74 5.88 0.28 -12.86
C PRO A 74 6.50 0.85 -11.58
N PRO A 75 7.70 0.39 -11.15
CA PRO A 75 8.30 0.79 -9.88
C PRO A 75 8.44 2.31 -9.70
N ARG A 76 8.74 3.05 -10.76
CA ARG A 76 8.85 4.52 -10.70
C ARG A 76 7.52 5.20 -10.44
N ILE A 77 6.43 4.70 -11.05
CA ILE A 77 5.08 5.25 -10.85
C ILE A 77 4.64 5.00 -9.42
N LEU A 78 4.80 3.77 -8.93
CA LEU A 78 4.43 3.43 -7.56
C LEU A 78 5.28 4.20 -6.52
N ALA A 79 6.57 4.40 -6.78
CA ALA A 79 7.42 5.23 -5.91
C ALA A 79 6.97 6.68 -5.85
N HIS A 80 6.50 7.23 -6.98
CA HIS A 80 5.97 8.59 -7.03
C HIS A 80 4.64 8.71 -6.26
N GLN A 81 3.72 7.77 -6.48
CA GLN A 81 2.46 7.70 -5.72
C GLN A 81 2.73 7.58 -4.21
N LEU A 82 3.69 6.73 -3.84
CA LEU A 82 4.07 6.56 -2.44
C LEU A 82 4.69 7.82 -1.84
N ARG A 83 5.50 8.57 -2.62
CA ARG A 83 6.04 9.86 -2.18
C ARG A 83 4.91 10.83 -1.85
N ASP A 84 3.94 10.97 -2.74
CA ASP A 84 2.82 11.90 -2.56
C ASP A 84 2.00 11.50 -1.33
N GLU A 85 1.74 10.22 -1.15
CA GLU A 85 0.98 9.70 -0.02
C GLU A 85 1.71 9.89 1.32
N VAL A 86 3.03 9.67 1.38
CA VAL A 86 3.83 9.92 2.59
C VAL A 86 3.87 11.42 2.91
N LEU A 87 3.96 12.28 1.89
CA LEU A 87 3.91 13.72 2.05
C LEU A 87 2.58 14.15 2.66
N ASP A 88 1.45 13.72 2.08
CA ASP A 88 0.11 14.04 2.55
C ASP A 88 -0.11 13.53 3.98
N ALA A 89 0.36 12.32 4.29
CA ALA A 89 0.29 11.76 5.63
C ALA A 89 1.10 12.58 6.66
N PHE A 90 2.29 13.07 6.32
CA PHE A 90 3.10 13.92 7.21
C PHE A 90 2.49 15.32 7.37
N GLU A 91 1.90 15.88 6.33
CA GLU A 91 1.19 17.16 6.41
C GLU A 91 -0.02 17.05 7.33
N GLN A 92 -0.86 16.03 7.12
CA GLN A 92 -2.06 15.80 7.95
C GLN A 92 -1.70 15.48 9.41
N ALA A 93 -0.67 14.70 9.65
CA ALA A 93 -0.22 14.37 10.99
C ALA A 93 0.48 15.52 11.72
N GLY A 94 0.84 16.59 11.02
CA GLY A 94 1.45 17.78 11.62
C GLY A 94 2.88 17.55 12.13
N VAL A 95 3.68 16.71 11.44
CA VAL A 95 5.08 16.42 11.85
C VAL A 95 5.96 17.65 11.74
N PHE A 96 5.74 18.45 10.71
CA PHE A 96 6.42 19.73 10.43
C PHE A 96 5.40 20.85 10.36
N SER A 97 5.81 22.10 10.57
CA SER A 97 4.94 23.26 10.43
C SER A 97 4.40 23.40 9.00
N LYS A 98 5.18 23.00 8.01
CA LYS A 98 4.81 22.98 6.61
C LYS A 98 5.56 21.86 5.88
N VAL A 99 4.86 21.13 5.03
CA VAL A 99 5.45 20.14 4.12
C VAL A 99 5.12 20.55 2.68
N THR A 100 6.07 20.43 1.76
CA THR A 100 5.90 20.84 0.36
C THR A 100 6.77 19.99 -0.56
N THR A 101 6.43 19.94 -1.85
CA THR A 101 7.27 19.33 -2.88
C THR A 101 8.26 20.31 -3.51
N PHE A 102 8.08 21.60 -3.26
CA PHE A 102 8.95 22.63 -3.79
C PHE A 102 8.98 23.84 -2.86
N ASP A 103 10.16 24.19 -2.39
CA ASP A 103 10.44 25.45 -1.70
C ASP A 103 11.78 26.01 -2.21
N ARG A 104 11.90 27.33 -2.32
CA ARG A 104 13.15 27.96 -2.78
C ARG A 104 14.26 27.88 -1.74
N GLU A 105 13.88 27.90 -0.46
CA GLU A 105 14.80 27.91 0.67
C GLU A 105 14.21 27.05 1.80
N PRO A 106 14.13 25.72 1.63
CA PRO A 106 13.60 24.86 2.66
C PRO A 106 14.55 24.79 3.85
N ASP A 107 14.01 24.77 5.07
CA ASP A 107 14.81 24.53 6.27
C ASP A 107 15.36 23.11 6.28
N LEU A 108 14.53 22.17 5.82
CA LEU A 108 14.81 20.74 5.82
C LEU A 108 14.45 20.11 4.46
N ILE A 109 15.19 19.09 4.10
CA ILE A 109 14.92 18.25 2.93
C ILE A 109 14.69 16.82 3.39
N LEU A 110 13.56 16.23 2.98
CA LEU A 110 13.23 14.83 3.15
C LEU A 110 13.39 14.11 1.81
N THR A 111 14.12 13.03 1.80
CA THR A 111 14.21 12.10 0.69
C THR A 111 14.27 10.68 1.22
N GLY A 112 14.17 9.66 0.38
CA GLY A 112 14.17 8.33 0.93
C GLY A 112 14.39 7.21 -0.06
N ARG A 113 14.40 6.00 0.49
CA ARG A 113 14.53 4.76 -0.27
C ARG A 113 13.47 3.77 0.16
N ILE A 114 12.82 3.17 -0.82
CA ILE A 114 11.94 2.02 -0.63
C ILE A 114 12.83 0.79 -0.71
N ASN A 115 13.02 0.10 0.42
CA ASN A 115 13.84 -1.11 0.49
C ASN A 115 13.03 -2.33 0.07
N SER A 116 11.76 -2.42 0.53
CA SER A 116 10.79 -3.46 0.18
C SER A 116 9.39 -2.87 0.21
N LEU A 117 8.53 -3.23 -0.73
CA LEU A 117 7.11 -2.89 -0.73
C LEU A 117 6.39 -3.90 -1.62
N TYR A 118 5.83 -4.95 -1.03
CA TYR A 118 5.10 -5.95 -1.79
C TYR A 118 4.02 -6.64 -0.96
N GLU A 119 2.96 -7.07 -1.62
CA GLU A 119 2.03 -8.09 -1.16
C GLU A 119 1.94 -9.18 -2.22
N HIS A 120 2.18 -10.40 -1.81
CA HIS A 120 2.02 -11.58 -2.65
C HIS A 120 0.84 -12.40 -2.15
N TYR A 121 -0.23 -12.47 -2.94
CA TYR A 121 -1.39 -13.29 -2.61
C TYR A 121 -1.56 -14.44 -3.59
N ARG A 122 -1.99 -15.59 -3.07
CA ARG A 122 -2.18 -16.81 -3.85
C ARG A 122 -3.37 -17.62 -3.32
N PRO A 123 -4.16 -18.21 -4.22
CA PRO A 123 -5.17 -19.17 -3.80
C PRO A 123 -4.49 -20.42 -3.22
N ARG A 124 -5.06 -21.01 -2.19
CA ARG A 124 -4.58 -22.27 -1.63
C ARG A 124 -4.86 -23.41 -2.60
N VAL A 125 -4.00 -24.43 -2.59
CA VAL A 125 -4.05 -25.58 -3.56
C VAL A 125 -5.42 -26.24 -3.56
N TRP A 126 -6.07 -26.42 -2.42
CA TRP A 126 -7.39 -27.05 -2.32
C TRP A 126 -8.53 -26.23 -2.94
N THR A 127 -8.38 -24.90 -3.15
CA THR A 127 -9.37 -24.08 -3.86
C THR A 127 -9.36 -24.30 -5.38
N ARG A 128 -8.32 -24.95 -5.90
CA ARG A 128 -8.22 -25.34 -7.32
C ARG A 128 -9.01 -26.61 -7.64
N VAL A 129 -9.46 -27.35 -6.64
CA VAL A 129 -10.35 -28.49 -6.84
C VAL A 129 -11.72 -27.92 -7.15
N PRO A 130 -12.38 -28.29 -8.29
CA PRO A 130 -13.72 -27.84 -8.60
C PRO A 130 -14.69 -28.44 -7.57
N LEU A 131 -14.87 -27.76 -6.46
CA LEU A 131 -15.88 -28.10 -5.49
C LEU A 131 -17.26 -27.70 -6.08
N PRO A 132 -18.26 -28.58 -6.03
CA PRO A 132 -19.63 -28.19 -6.35
C PRO A 132 -20.02 -26.98 -5.51
N TYR A 133 -20.95 -26.18 -5.97
CA TYR A 133 -21.42 -24.94 -5.33
C TYR A 133 -21.64 -25.07 -3.82
N ALA A 134 -22.08 -26.26 -3.36
CA ALA A 134 -22.21 -26.61 -1.95
C ALA A 134 -20.89 -26.56 -1.15
N GLY A 135 -19.76 -26.83 -1.80
CA GLY A 135 -18.44 -26.76 -1.14
C GLY A 135 -17.96 -25.34 -0.90
N LYS A 136 -18.33 -24.38 -1.75
CA LYS A 136 -18.03 -22.96 -1.53
C LYS A 136 -18.84 -22.41 -0.35
N ILE A 137 -20.14 -22.72 -0.29
CA ILE A 137 -21.00 -22.34 0.84
C ILE A 137 -20.51 -22.96 2.14
N ALA A 138 -20.09 -24.23 2.12
CA ALA A 138 -19.54 -24.89 3.30
C ALA A 138 -18.20 -24.27 3.76
N ALA A 139 -17.34 -23.85 2.83
CA ALA A 139 -16.09 -23.16 3.13
C ALA A 139 -16.34 -21.80 3.79
N ASP A 140 -17.34 -21.05 3.31
CA ASP A 140 -17.73 -19.76 3.89
C ASP A 140 -18.35 -19.94 5.29
N ILE A 141 -19.20 -20.94 5.49
CA ILE A 141 -19.82 -21.25 6.80
C ILE A 141 -18.75 -21.72 7.81
N LEU A 142 -17.76 -22.47 7.37
CA LEU A 142 -16.69 -23.00 8.23
C LEU A 142 -15.49 -22.05 8.38
N ASP A 143 -15.59 -20.83 7.85
CA ASP A 143 -14.49 -19.83 7.83
C ASP A 143 -13.17 -20.40 7.30
N TRP A 144 -13.24 -21.25 6.30
CA TRP A 144 -12.05 -21.83 5.68
C TRP A 144 -11.33 -20.78 4.84
N LYS A 145 -10.17 -20.39 5.32
CA LYS A 145 -9.32 -19.42 4.62
C LYS A 145 -8.88 -19.96 3.26
N THR A 146 -9.34 -19.31 2.18
CA THR A 146 -9.16 -19.78 0.80
C THR A 146 -7.87 -19.27 0.15
N HIS A 147 -7.29 -18.21 0.69
CA HIS A 147 -6.09 -17.56 0.18
C HIS A 147 -5.03 -17.42 1.27
N ALA A 148 -3.79 -17.38 0.84
CA ALA A 148 -2.65 -16.99 1.67
C ALA A 148 -2.06 -15.71 1.11
N THR A 149 -1.64 -14.82 1.98
CA THR A 149 -0.96 -13.58 1.62
C THR A 149 0.23 -13.36 2.53
N ASN A 150 1.31 -12.88 1.95
CA ASN A 150 2.47 -12.40 2.69
C ASN A 150 2.98 -11.12 2.04
N GLY A 151 3.56 -10.26 2.83
CA GLY A 151 4.06 -8.99 2.32
C GLY A 151 4.93 -8.25 3.32
N GLU A 152 5.53 -7.20 2.84
CA GLU A 152 6.43 -6.34 3.60
C GLU A 152 6.40 -4.92 3.06
N ALA A 153 6.46 -3.95 3.97
CA ALA A 153 6.77 -2.56 3.69
C ALA A 153 8.02 -2.17 4.49
N ASP A 154 9.07 -1.74 3.81
CA ASP A 154 10.32 -1.28 4.43
C ASP A 154 10.80 -0.02 3.73
N ILE A 155 10.80 1.10 4.45
CA ILE A 155 11.13 2.42 3.95
C ILE A 155 12.20 3.04 4.84
N THR A 156 13.14 3.75 4.21
CA THR A 156 14.13 4.56 4.90
C THR A 156 14.01 6.01 4.42
N LEU A 157 13.77 6.93 5.34
CA LEU A 157 13.81 8.37 5.08
C LEU A 157 15.13 8.98 5.58
N PHE A 158 15.67 9.88 4.78
CA PHE A 158 16.84 10.70 5.09
C PHE A 158 16.37 12.13 5.29
N LEU A 159 16.73 12.70 6.43
CA LEU A 159 16.47 14.11 6.72
C LEU A 159 17.78 14.88 6.60
N LEU A 160 17.77 15.91 5.77
CA LEU A 160 18.90 16.79 5.53
C LEU A 160 18.52 18.22 5.91
N THR A 161 19.53 19.07 6.17
CA THR A 161 19.34 20.52 6.19
C THR A 161 19.05 21.04 4.79
N GLY A 162 18.48 22.24 4.64
CA GLY A 162 18.34 22.91 3.34
C GLY A 162 19.65 23.02 2.55
N ALA A 163 20.81 23.03 3.24
CA ALA A 163 22.15 22.96 2.63
C ALA A 163 22.60 21.55 2.23
N GLY A 164 21.74 20.51 2.37
CA GLY A 164 22.02 19.14 1.97
C GLY A 164 22.84 18.31 2.97
N LYS A 165 23.09 18.79 4.20
CA LYS A 165 23.81 18.04 5.23
C LYS A 165 22.86 17.05 5.93
N LEU A 166 23.22 15.77 6.01
CA LEU A 166 22.45 14.75 6.69
C LEU A 166 22.31 15.03 8.20
N ILE A 167 21.08 15.10 8.69
CA ILE A 167 20.70 15.23 10.10
C ILE A 167 20.41 13.87 10.70
N GLY A 168 19.59 13.05 10.00
CA GLY A 168 19.14 11.77 10.51
C GLY A 168 18.71 10.80 9.41
N THR A 169 18.69 9.52 9.78
CA THR A 169 18.20 8.43 8.97
C THR A 169 17.18 7.65 9.79
N TYR A 170 15.96 7.52 9.25
CA TYR A 170 14.84 6.91 9.94
C TYR A 170 14.29 5.77 9.09
N ARG A 171 14.31 4.56 9.60
CA ARG A 171 13.81 3.37 8.92
C ARG A 171 12.59 2.83 9.66
N GLY A 172 11.54 2.52 8.91
CA GLY A 172 10.38 1.80 9.39
C GLY A 172 10.14 0.57 8.53
N SER A 173 9.70 -0.51 9.17
CA SER A 173 9.38 -1.75 8.48
C SER A 173 8.26 -2.50 9.18
N SER A 174 7.38 -3.09 8.39
CA SER A 174 6.33 -4.00 8.87
C SER A 174 6.13 -5.11 7.86
N SER A 175 5.82 -6.31 8.34
CA SER A 175 5.58 -7.48 7.51
C SER A 175 4.38 -8.26 8.02
N PHE A 176 3.74 -9.02 7.14
CA PHE A 176 2.61 -9.87 7.46
C PHE A 176 2.67 -11.19 6.70
N ASP A 177 2.11 -12.24 7.32
CA ASP A 177 1.87 -13.55 6.71
C ASP A 177 0.54 -14.08 7.25
N GLU A 178 -0.49 -14.02 6.43
CA GLU A 178 -1.86 -14.28 6.86
C GLU A 178 -2.59 -15.20 5.88
N ASN A 179 -3.64 -15.83 6.39
CA ASN A 179 -4.61 -16.54 5.56
C ASN A 179 -5.95 -15.81 5.61
N PHE A 180 -6.61 -15.65 4.47
CA PHE A 180 -7.82 -14.85 4.36
C PHE A 180 -8.84 -15.42 3.37
N ASN A 181 -10.06 -14.90 3.42
CA ASN A 181 -11.10 -15.09 2.44
C ASN A 181 -11.26 -13.81 1.62
N PRO A 182 -11.16 -13.84 0.29
CA PRO A 182 -11.30 -12.64 -0.54
C PRO A 182 -12.73 -12.08 -0.57
N THR A 183 -13.71 -12.85 -0.07
CA THR A 183 -15.09 -12.39 0.14
C THR A 183 -15.27 -11.62 1.47
N GLY A 184 -14.20 -11.51 2.27
CA GLY A 184 -14.20 -10.75 3.51
C GLY A 184 -14.04 -9.25 3.29
N GLU A 185 -14.01 -8.51 4.39
CA GLU A 185 -13.93 -7.04 4.42
C GLU A 185 -12.58 -6.49 3.94
N VAL A 186 -11.53 -7.33 3.90
CA VAL A 186 -10.15 -6.91 3.58
C VAL A 186 -9.72 -7.42 2.20
N GLY A 187 -9.64 -6.51 1.25
CA GLY A 187 -9.22 -6.79 -0.12
C GLY A 187 -7.70 -6.93 -0.31
N PRO A 188 -7.26 -7.35 -1.51
CA PRO A 188 -5.84 -7.27 -1.89
C PRO A 188 -5.33 -5.82 -1.84
N GLY A 189 -4.15 -5.60 -1.26
CA GLY A 189 -3.55 -4.27 -1.09
C GLY A 189 -3.82 -3.60 0.25
N GLU A 190 -4.93 -3.92 0.93
CA GLU A 190 -5.25 -3.29 2.22
C GLU A 190 -4.28 -3.69 3.34
N ARG A 191 -3.78 -4.94 3.30
CA ARG A 191 -2.76 -5.41 4.24
C ARG A 191 -1.43 -4.72 4.00
N LEU A 192 -1.09 -4.51 2.73
CA LEU A 192 0.09 -3.76 2.35
C LEU A 192 -0.02 -2.30 2.80
N ASN A 193 -1.19 -1.67 2.69
CA ASN A 193 -1.44 -0.32 3.22
C ASN A 193 -1.32 -0.27 4.75
N ARG A 194 -1.80 -1.30 5.47
CA ARG A 194 -1.60 -1.39 6.91
C ARG A 194 -0.11 -1.49 7.26
N ALA A 195 0.63 -2.39 6.62
CA ALA A 195 2.07 -2.54 6.83
C ALA A 195 2.83 -1.25 6.48
N LEU A 196 2.42 -0.58 5.40
CA LEU A 196 2.97 0.70 4.98
C LEU A 196 2.72 1.80 6.03
N THR A 197 1.48 1.92 6.52
CA THR A 197 1.12 2.85 7.60
C THR A 197 1.95 2.59 8.85
N GLU A 198 2.10 1.34 9.28
CA GLU A 198 2.92 0.97 10.44
C GLU A 198 4.40 1.33 10.23
N ALA A 199 4.95 1.09 9.04
CA ALA A 199 6.33 1.44 8.71
C ALA A 199 6.54 2.97 8.79
N VAL A 200 5.63 3.76 8.19
CA VAL A 200 5.73 5.24 8.21
C VAL A 200 5.47 5.78 9.62
N GLN A 201 4.57 5.19 10.39
CA GLN A 201 4.34 5.54 11.79
C GLN A 201 5.59 5.30 12.67
N GLN A 202 6.33 4.21 12.44
CA GLN A 202 7.62 3.98 13.12
C GLN A 202 8.64 5.06 12.78
N ILE A 203 8.68 5.52 11.53
CA ILE A 203 9.55 6.62 11.12
C ILE A 203 9.15 7.90 11.85
N GLN A 204 7.87 8.25 11.84
CA GLN A 204 7.31 9.38 12.56
C GLN A 204 7.73 9.35 14.05
N GLN A 205 7.51 8.23 14.74
CA GLN A 205 7.88 8.08 16.15
C GLN A 205 9.39 8.26 16.39
N LYS A 206 10.24 7.71 15.52
CA LYS A 206 11.69 7.88 15.61
C LYS A 206 12.12 9.33 15.43
N MET A 207 11.49 10.07 14.51
CA MET A 207 11.71 11.50 14.34
C MET A 207 11.32 12.28 15.60
N LEU A 208 10.15 11.96 16.20
CA LEU A 208 9.67 12.57 17.42
C LEU A 208 10.63 12.42 18.60
N HIS A 209 11.32 11.29 18.69
CA HIS A 209 12.26 10.99 19.78
C HIS A 209 13.67 11.47 19.50
N ASP A 210 13.98 11.97 18.29
CA ASP A 210 15.30 12.47 17.96
C ASP A 210 15.56 13.85 18.59
N ALA A 211 16.44 13.88 19.58
CA ALA A 211 16.80 15.10 20.30
C ALA A 211 17.39 16.19 19.37
N ARG A 212 18.02 15.80 18.26
CA ARG A 212 18.58 16.74 17.27
C ARG A 212 17.50 17.57 16.61
N LEU A 213 16.33 16.98 16.35
CA LEU A 213 15.20 17.68 15.75
C LEU A 213 14.53 18.64 16.73
N ARG A 214 14.47 18.29 18.01
CA ARG A 214 13.92 19.17 19.07
C ARG A 214 14.76 20.45 19.25
N THR A 215 16.07 20.38 19.04
CA THR A 215 16.94 21.56 19.15
C THR A 215 16.83 22.46 17.92
N LEU A 216 16.38 21.99 16.78
CA LEU A 216 16.10 22.82 15.61
C LEU A 216 14.79 23.61 15.77
N ALA A 217 13.80 23.02 16.43
CA ALA A 217 12.51 23.67 16.71
C ALA A 217 12.58 24.79 17.77
N ALA A 218 13.70 24.93 18.49
CA ALA A 218 13.89 25.92 19.57
C ALA A 218 14.69 27.15 19.12
N ARG A 219 14.99 27.31 17.85
CA ARG A 219 15.73 28.45 17.26
C ARG A 219 14.82 29.35 16.47
#